data_1a65246a61c3d571909e1ee45cf8b234
#
_entry.id   1a65246a61c3d571909e1ee45cf8b234
#
_cell.length_a   1.000
_cell.length_b   1.000
_cell.length_c   1.000
_cell.angle_alpha   90.00
_cell.angle_beta   90.00
_cell.angle_gamma   90.00
#
_symmetry.space_group_name_H-M   'P 1'
#
loop_
_entity.id
_entity.type
_entity.pdbx_description
1 polymer ?
#
loop_
_entity_poly.entity_id
_entity_poly.type
_entity_poly.pdbx_seq_one_letter_code
_entity_poly.pdbx_strand_id
1 'polypeptide(L)'
;MDAGRTREARVRAQGLGGGATTVADAVRRVVGLQAQDVRAARLAVRVRTTGLTADDVDRACRERTVVRTWAMRGTLHMLAAEDFGWVTGLLGPYFAKKGAPRRRQLDLGDALLERAAAAIEEIATEPLTRRDLVERLADKGIRLDPKSQQPAHLVGWAANTGLLCRGPDLAKDEPTYVLVREWLRPQRALGEDEALARLAERYLRGHGPASADDLAMWSGLPITQARAGLAAIGDRTEAVEAAGAPAVVLTEDDQPAA
;
A
#
# COMPACT_ATOMS: atom_id res chain seq x y z
N MET A 1 11.52 -23.83 -14.55
CA MET A 1 10.74 -24.55 -13.50
C MET A 1 9.37 -24.93 -14.07
N ASP A 2 8.89 -26.15 -13.82
CA ASP A 2 7.51 -26.52 -14.14
C ASP A 2 6.49 -25.73 -13.27
N ALA A 3 5.19 -25.86 -13.58
CA ALA A 3 4.13 -25.13 -12.88
C ALA A 3 4.03 -25.47 -11.39
N GLY A 4 4.35 -26.70 -10.98
CA GLY A 4 4.36 -27.13 -9.57
C GLY A 4 5.45 -26.40 -8.79
N ARG A 5 6.68 -26.50 -9.26
CA ARG A 5 7.85 -25.84 -8.65
C ARG A 5 7.73 -24.33 -8.64
N THR A 6 7.16 -23.74 -9.72
CA THR A 6 6.89 -22.28 -9.76
C THR A 6 5.92 -21.87 -8.64
N ARG A 7 4.84 -22.64 -8.44
CA ARG A 7 3.87 -22.38 -7.38
C ARG A 7 4.49 -22.51 -5.99
N GLU A 8 5.27 -23.57 -5.75
CA GLU A 8 5.97 -23.77 -4.48
C GLU A 8 6.95 -22.63 -4.17
N ALA A 9 7.71 -22.17 -5.17
CA ALA A 9 8.61 -21.03 -5.03
C ALA A 9 7.85 -19.76 -4.62
N ARG A 10 6.74 -19.45 -5.30
CA ARG A 10 5.87 -18.30 -4.97
C ARG A 10 5.22 -18.42 -3.60
N VAL A 11 4.81 -19.62 -3.17
CA VAL A 11 4.28 -19.87 -1.81
C VAL A 11 5.33 -19.55 -0.74
N ARG A 12 6.57 -20.04 -0.96
CA ARG A 12 7.71 -19.74 -0.06
C ARG A 12 8.03 -18.25 -0.05
N ALA A 13 8.14 -17.61 -1.22
CA ALA A 13 8.41 -16.18 -1.34
C ALA A 13 7.40 -15.35 -0.55
N GLN A 14 6.12 -15.68 -0.66
CA GLN A 14 5.05 -15.00 0.07
C GLN A 14 5.00 -15.32 1.58
N GLY A 15 5.82 -16.25 2.07
CA GLY A 15 5.84 -16.66 3.48
C GLY A 15 4.55 -17.36 3.93
N LEU A 16 3.82 -17.98 2.99
CA LEU A 16 2.63 -18.76 3.34
C LEU A 16 3.06 -20.04 4.06
N GLY A 17 2.49 -20.26 5.23
CA GLY A 17 2.90 -21.35 6.13
C GLY A 17 3.56 -20.86 7.42
N GLY A 18 3.69 -19.54 7.60
CA GLY A 18 4.22 -18.92 8.82
C GLY A 18 5.68 -18.47 8.70
N GLY A 19 6.30 -18.22 9.84
CA GLY A 19 7.70 -17.83 9.95
C GLY A 19 7.95 -16.38 10.36
N ALA A 20 7.09 -15.44 9.99
CA ALA A 20 7.21 -14.08 10.50
C ALA A 20 6.77 -14.02 11.97
N THR A 21 7.54 -13.32 12.80
CA THR A 21 7.28 -13.17 14.24
C THR A 21 6.53 -11.91 14.59
N THR A 22 6.50 -10.94 13.67
CA THR A 22 5.74 -9.69 13.83
C THR A 22 4.81 -9.43 12.64
N VAL A 23 3.78 -8.63 12.88
CA VAL A 23 2.86 -8.17 11.80
C VAL A 23 3.63 -7.37 10.75
N ALA A 24 4.54 -6.50 11.18
CA ALA A 24 5.36 -5.68 10.29
C ALA A 24 6.23 -6.54 9.36
N ASP A 25 6.85 -7.61 9.86
CA ASP A 25 7.68 -8.52 9.06
C ASP A 25 6.84 -9.26 8.01
N ALA A 26 5.67 -9.77 8.40
CA ALA A 26 4.76 -10.42 7.47
C ALA A 26 4.32 -9.49 6.33
N VAL A 27 4.04 -8.23 6.64
CA VAL A 27 3.65 -7.21 5.67
C VAL A 27 4.84 -6.79 4.81
N ARG A 28 6.00 -6.52 5.43
CA ARG A 28 7.25 -6.12 4.77
C ARG A 28 7.69 -7.15 3.74
N ARG A 29 7.56 -8.44 4.05
CA ARG A 29 7.95 -9.54 3.17
C ARG A 29 7.33 -9.44 1.78
N VAL A 30 6.09 -9.02 1.68
CA VAL A 30 5.32 -8.92 0.42
C VAL A 30 5.04 -7.48 0.00
N VAL A 31 5.82 -6.51 0.53
CA VAL A 31 5.67 -5.06 0.35
C VAL A 31 4.40 -4.51 1.01
N GLY A 32 3.27 -5.16 0.83
CA GLY A 32 1.99 -4.77 1.40
C GLY A 32 0.92 -5.82 1.19
N LEU A 33 -0.02 -5.88 2.11
CA LEU A 33 -1.18 -6.76 2.07
C LEU A 33 -2.44 -5.95 1.76
N GLN A 34 -3.24 -6.41 0.80
CA GLN A 34 -4.53 -5.76 0.52
C GLN A 34 -5.40 -5.76 1.78
N ALA A 35 -5.98 -4.60 2.11
CA ALA A 35 -6.66 -4.37 3.38
C ALA A 35 -8.03 -3.68 3.21
N GLN A 36 -8.69 -3.87 2.06
CA GLN A 36 -10.04 -3.35 1.81
C GLN A 36 -11.08 -4.04 2.70
N ASP A 37 -10.89 -5.33 2.96
CA ASP A 37 -11.63 -6.08 3.97
C ASP A 37 -10.69 -6.33 5.15
N VAL A 38 -11.07 -5.86 6.32
CA VAL A 38 -10.26 -5.94 7.55
C VAL A 38 -10.06 -7.39 7.99
N ARG A 39 -11.09 -8.23 7.86
CA ARG A 39 -11.01 -9.65 8.24
C ARG A 39 -10.06 -10.41 7.30
N ALA A 40 -10.17 -10.16 5.99
CA ALA A 40 -9.26 -10.74 5.01
C ALA A 40 -7.82 -10.29 5.24
N ALA A 41 -7.58 -9.04 5.62
CA ALA A 41 -6.25 -8.53 5.96
C ALA A 41 -5.67 -9.22 7.21
N ARG A 42 -6.47 -9.40 8.26
CA ARG A 42 -6.07 -10.16 9.47
C ARG A 42 -5.71 -11.61 9.11
N LEU A 43 -6.50 -12.28 8.27
CA LEU A 43 -6.20 -13.63 7.78
C LEU A 43 -4.93 -13.67 6.93
N ALA A 44 -4.73 -12.67 6.07
CA ALA A 44 -3.52 -12.58 5.24
C ALA A 44 -2.24 -12.44 6.09
N VAL A 45 -2.30 -11.75 7.23
CA VAL A 45 -1.22 -11.73 8.22
C VAL A 45 -1.10 -13.11 8.89
N ARG A 46 -2.21 -13.69 9.34
CA ARG A 46 -2.22 -14.96 10.07
C ARG A 46 -1.52 -16.09 9.34
N VAL A 47 -1.76 -16.24 8.03
CA VAL A 47 -1.14 -17.32 7.22
C VAL A 47 0.37 -17.13 7.00
N ARG A 48 0.94 -15.96 7.34
CA ARG A 48 2.36 -15.61 7.22
C ARG A 48 3.09 -15.60 8.57
N THR A 49 2.35 -15.74 9.65
CA THR A 49 2.90 -15.62 11.01
C THR A 49 2.61 -16.88 11.83
N THR A 50 3.40 -17.09 12.89
CA THR A 50 3.14 -18.15 13.86
C THR A 50 2.63 -17.54 15.16
N GLY A 51 1.44 -17.95 15.59
CA GLY A 51 0.84 -17.58 16.86
C GLY A 51 0.17 -16.22 16.96
N LEU A 52 0.30 -15.31 15.95
CA LEU A 52 -0.35 -14.00 15.98
C LEU A 52 -1.86 -14.12 15.75
N THR A 53 -2.61 -13.24 16.40
CA THR A 53 -4.05 -13.15 16.39
C THR A 53 -4.55 -11.91 15.65
N ALA A 54 -5.87 -11.75 15.50
CA ALA A 54 -6.47 -10.53 14.99
C ALA A 54 -6.13 -9.30 15.85
N ASP A 55 -6.14 -9.49 17.19
CA ASP A 55 -5.83 -8.41 18.14
C ASP A 55 -4.38 -7.92 18.01
N ASP A 56 -3.45 -8.80 17.63
CA ASP A 56 -2.06 -8.42 17.37
C ASP A 56 -1.96 -7.52 16.12
N VAL A 57 -2.77 -7.78 15.10
CA VAL A 57 -2.84 -6.91 13.91
C VAL A 57 -3.41 -5.54 14.27
N ASP A 58 -4.48 -5.51 15.05
CA ASP A 58 -5.11 -4.25 15.50
C ASP A 58 -4.17 -3.47 16.43
N ARG A 59 -3.43 -4.17 17.31
CA ARG A 59 -2.39 -3.56 18.14
C ARG A 59 -1.28 -2.96 17.27
N ALA A 60 -0.77 -3.68 16.27
CA ALA A 60 0.25 -3.19 15.36
C ALA A 60 -0.19 -1.90 14.61
N CYS A 61 -1.48 -1.80 14.24
CA CYS A 61 -2.05 -0.56 13.69
C CYS A 61 -2.06 0.58 14.72
N ARG A 62 -2.46 0.31 15.97
CA ARG A 62 -2.46 1.32 17.05
C ARG A 62 -1.06 1.76 17.45
N GLU A 63 -0.11 0.84 17.48
CA GLU A 63 1.30 1.09 17.78
C GLU A 63 2.07 1.67 16.60
N ARG A 64 1.41 1.81 15.44
CA ARG A 64 1.97 2.43 14.24
C ARG A 64 3.17 1.68 13.67
N THR A 65 3.27 0.36 13.91
CA THR A 65 4.28 -0.50 13.28
C THR A 65 3.87 -0.92 11.87
N VAL A 66 2.57 -0.91 11.61
CA VAL A 66 1.96 -1.00 10.29
C VAL A 66 0.94 0.12 10.08
N VAL A 67 0.71 0.49 8.84
CA VAL A 67 -0.25 1.53 8.46
C VAL A 67 -1.08 1.09 7.27
N ARG A 68 -2.35 1.47 7.24
CA ARG A 68 -3.23 1.21 6.10
C ARG A 68 -3.40 2.49 5.27
N THR A 69 -3.13 2.38 3.98
CA THR A 69 -3.23 3.51 3.04
C THR A 69 -3.49 3.00 1.63
N TRP A 70 -3.80 3.91 0.70
CA TRP A 70 -3.91 3.58 -0.71
C TRP A 70 -2.53 3.39 -1.32
N ALA A 71 -2.33 2.24 -1.96
CA ALA A 71 -1.06 1.86 -2.56
C ALA A 71 -1.29 1.11 -3.88
N MET A 72 -0.83 -0.14 -4.00
CA MET A 72 -0.88 -0.91 -5.23
C MET A 72 -2.27 -0.90 -5.88
N ARG A 73 -2.33 -0.67 -7.18
CA ARG A 73 -3.57 -0.54 -7.98
C ARG A 73 -4.54 0.54 -7.48
N GLY A 74 -4.08 1.48 -6.62
CA GLY A 74 -4.93 2.49 -6.01
C GLY A 74 -5.97 1.93 -5.03
N THR A 75 -5.71 0.76 -4.44
CA THR A 75 -6.58 0.13 -3.43
C THR A 75 -5.96 0.19 -2.04
N LEU A 76 -6.76 0.01 -1.00
CA LEU A 76 -6.30 0.06 0.39
C LEU A 76 -5.39 -1.14 0.69
N HIS A 77 -4.19 -0.85 1.20
CA HIS A 77 -3.19 -1.83 1.60
C HIS A 77 -2.68 -1.55 3.01
N MET A 78 -2.24 -2.60 3.69
CA MET A 78 -1.45 -2.52 4.90
C MET A 78 0.02 -2.57 4.50
N LEU A 79 0.79 -1.58 4.94
CA LEU A 79 2.23 -1.44 4.73
C LEU A 79 2.95 -1.49 6.08
N ALA A 80 4.20 -1.95 6.10
CA ALA A 80 5.07 -1.65 7.24
C ALA A 80 5.25 -0.13 7.31
N ALA A 81 5.20 0.43 8.53
CA ALA A 81 5.23 1.89 8.69
C ALA A 81 6.48 2.55 8.09
N GLU A 82 7.62 1.86 8.17
CA GLU A 82 8.89 2.32 7.58
C GLU A 82 8.90 2.34 6.03
N ASP A 83 8.01 1.57 5.40
CA ASP A 83 7.89 1.52 3.94
C ASP A 83 6.89 2.56 3.40
N PHE A 84 6.10 3.18 4.26
CA PHE A 84 5.03 4.10 3.87
C PHE A 84 5.55 5.22 2.95
N GLY A 85 6.62 5.91 3.34
CA GLY A 85 7.10 7.11 2.64
C GLY A 85 7.52 6.82 1.20
N TRP A 86 8.32 5.78 0.99
CA TRP A 86 8.79 5.47 -0.36
C TRP A 86 7.69 4.82 -1.23
N VAL A 87 6.83 3.96 -0.66
CA VAL A 87 5.71 3.35 -1.40
C VAL A 87 4.70 4.40 -1.84
N THR A 88 4.27 5.27 -0.92
CA THR A 88 3.30 6.32 -1.25
C THR A 88 3.92 7.42 -2.11
N GLY A 89 5.21 7.74 -1.91
CA GLY A 89 5.95 8.67 -2.76
C GLY A 89 6.02 8.21 -4.22
N LEU A 90 6.20 6.91 -4.45
CA LEU A 90 6.23 6.33 -5.80
C LEU A 90 4.83 6.20 -6.41
N LEU A 91 3.90 5.58 -5.68
CA LEU A 91 2.59 5.19 -6.22
C LEU A 91 1.55 6.31 -6.14
N GLY A 92 1.61 7.13 -5.12
CA GLY A 92 0.60 8.14 -4.80
C GLY A 92 0.40 9.15 -5.93
N PRO A 93 1.45 9.82 -6.45
CA PRO A 93 1.30 10.78 -7.55
C PRO A 93 0.67 10.16 -8.80
N TYR A 94 1.04 8.92 -9.14
CA TYR A 94 0.48 8.20 -10.26
C TYR A 94 -1.03 7.95 -10.09
N PHE A 95 -1.45 7.42 -8.93
CA PHE A 95 -2.87 7.15 -8.68
C PHE A 95 -3.69 8.41 -8.42
N ALA A 96 -3.11 9.45 -7.84
CA ALA A 96 -3.74 10.77 -7.74
C ALA A 96 -4.06 11.32 -9.14
N LYS A 97 -3.10 11.27 -10.07
CA LYS A 97 -3.31 11.69 -11.47
C LYS A 97 -4.34 10.81 -12.19
N LYS A 98 -4.21 9.49 -12.08
CA LYS A 98 -5.12 8.51 -12.71
C LYS A 98 -6.57 8.68 -12.26
N GLY A 99 -6.81 9.05 -11.01
CA GLY A 99 -8.15 9.30 -10.46
C GLY A 99 -8.76 10.65 -10.80
N ALA A 100 -8.00 11.59 -11.40
CA ALA A 100 -8.48 12.96 -11.67
C ALA A 100 -9.73 13.03 -12.56
N PRO A 101 -9.87 12.25 -13.66
CA PRO A 101 -11.09 12.30 -14.47
C PRO A 101 -12.35 11.95 -13.66
N ARG A 102 -12.28 10.93 -12.82
CA ARG A 102 -13.42 10.54 -11.98
C ARG A 102 -13.75 11.59 -10.92
N ARG A 103 -12.74 12.18 -10.30
CA ARG A 103 -12.97 13.27 -9.34
C ARG A 103 -13.66 14.48 -9.98
N ARG A 104 -13.26 14.87 -11.20
CA ARG A 104 -13.93 15.95 -11.94
C ARG A 104 -15.41 15.64 -12.23
N GLN A 105 -15.74 14.39 -12.59
CA GLN A 105 -17.14 13.95 -12.75
C GLN A 105 -17.97 14.01 -11.45
N LEU A 106 -17.28 14.02 -10.32
CA LEU A 106 -17.87 14.11 -8.98
C LEU A 106 -17.78 15.55 -8.42
N ASP A 107 -17.53 16.55 -9.27
CA ASP A 107 -17.38 17.96 -8.88
C ASP A 107 -16.26 18.20 -7.84
N LEU A 108 -15.28 17.29 -7.75
CA LEU A 108 -14.09 17.42 -6.95
C LEU A 108 -12.95 17.99 -7.81
N GLY A 109 -13.06 19.24 -8.21
CA GLY A 109 -12.03 19.96 -8.98
C GLY A 109 -10.82 20.34 -8.11
N ASP A 110 -9.69 20.67 -8.76
CA ASP A 110 -8.40 20.88 -8.07
C ASP A 110 -8.48 22.01 -7.02
N ALA A 111 -9.14 23.13 -7.29
CA ALA A 111 -9.33 24.22 -6.33
C ALA A 111 -10.14 23.78 -5.08
N LEU A 112 -11.12 22.89 -5.24
CA LEU A 112 -11.85 22.33 -4.11
C LEU A 112 -10.96 21.37 -3.29
N LEU A 113 -10.15 20.56 -3.97
CA LEU A 113 -9.24 19.62 -3.33
C LEU A 113 -8.16 20.34 -2.53
N GLU A 114 -7.60 21.45 -3.05
CA GLU A 114 -6.62 22.28 -2.34
C GLU A 114 -7.23 22.91 -1.07
N ARG A 115 -8.44 23.47 -1.18
CA ARG A 115 -9.18 24.01 -0.03
C ARG A 115 -9.48 22.90 0.99
N ALA A 116 -9.87 21.71 0.50
CA ALA A 116 -10.15 20.57 1.37
C ALA A 116 -8.88 20.08 2.09
N ALA A 117 -7.73 20.07 1.40
CA ALA A 117 -6.46 19.72 2.02
C ALA A 117 -6.12 20.67 3.18
N ALA A 118 -6.19 21.99 2.95
CA ALA A 118 -5.95 22.98 3.99
C ALA A 118 -6.92 22.83 5.18
N ALA A 119 -8.21 22.62 4.91
CA ALA A 119 -9.19 22.40 5.96
C ALA A 119 -8.95 21.09 6.72
N ILE A 120 -8.56 19.99 6.03
CA ILE A 120 -8.22 18.70 6.66
C ILE A 120 -7.05 18.88 7.63
N GLU A 121 -6.03 19.65 7.27
CA GLU A 121 -4.89 19.93 8.16
C GLU A 121 -5.28 20.62 9.46
N GLU A 122 -6.33 21.42 9.44
CA GLU A 122 -6.84 22.12 10.63
C GLU A 122 -7.76 21.23 11.48
N ILE A 123 -8.62 20.41 10.83
CA ILE A 123 -9.69 19.68 11.55
C ILE A 123 -9.29 18.27 12.00
N ALA A 124 -8.30 17.64 11.36
CA ALA A 124 -7.93 16.25 11.65
C ALA A 124 -6.91 16.15 12.79
N THR A 125 -7.17 16.81 13.91
CA THR A 125 -6.34 16.81 15.13
C THR A 125 -6.46 15.52 15.97
N GLU A 126 -7.41 14.68 15.63
CA GLU A 126 -7.71 13.38 16.23
C GLU A 126 -8.18 12.40 15.14
N PRO A 127 -8.25 11.09 15.41
CA PRO A 127 -8.81 10.13 14.44
C PRO A 127 -10.28 10.45 14.14
N LEU A 128 -10.60 10.74 12.87
CA LEU A 128 -11.94 11.08 12.39
C LEU A 128 -12.51 9.96 11.55
N THR A 129 -13.78 9.60 11.75
CA THR A 129 -14.51 8.78 10.79
C THR A 129 -14.73 9.57 9.48
N ARG A 130 -15.10 8.87 8.40
CA ARG A 130 -15.44 9.55 7.15
C ARG A 130 -16.65 10.50 7.33
N ARG A 131 -17.58 10.14 8.19
CA ARG A 131 -18.73 10.98 8.52
C ARG A 131 -18.27 12.27 9.22
N ASP A 132 -17.49 12.14 10.31
CA ASP A 132 -16.99 13.30 11.06
C ASP A 132 -16.16 14.23 10.17
N LEU A 133 -15.33 13.64 9.27
CA LEU A 133 -14.56 14.41 8.30
C LEU A 133 -15.46 15.23 7.38
N VAL A 134 -16.55 14.63 6.85
CA VAL A 134 -17.51 15.35 5.98
C VAL A 134 -18.24 16.45 6.76
N GLU A 135 -18.69 16.19 7.98
CA GLU A 135 -19.35 17.16 8.84
C GLU A 135 -18.43 18.36 9.16
N ARG A 136 -17.21 18.12 9.61
CA ARG A 136 -16.23 19.17 9.90
C ARG A 136 -15.80 19.97 8.66
N LEU A 137 -15.72 19.33 7.49
CA LEU A 137 -15.46 20.02 6.23
C LEU A 137 -16.62 20.94 5.85
N ALA A 138 -17.86 20.54 6.13
CA ALA A 138 -19.03 21.41 5.88
C ALA A 138 -18.99 22.68 6.75
N ASP A 139 -18.52 22.60 7.99
CA ASP A 139 -18.30 23.76 8.88
C ASP A 139 -17.23 24.72 8.33
N LYS A 140 -16.29 24.20 7.52
CA LYS A 140 -15.29 25.01 6.78
C LYS A 140 -15.79 25.47 5.39
N GLY A 141 -17.08 25.32 5.10
CA GLY A 141 -17.69 25.73 3.85
C GLY A 141 -17.40 24.78 2.67
N ILE A 142 -16.95 23.55 2.93
CA ILE A 142 -16.69 22.51 1.93
C ILE A 142 -17.78 21.44 2.07
N ARG A 143 -18.83 21.60 1.26
CA ARG A 143 -20.00 20.70 1.30
C ARG A 143 -19.81 19.55 0.32
N LEU A 144 -19.86 18.32 0.84
CA LEU A 144 -19.84 17.07 0.08
C LEU A 144 -21.18 16.36 0.27
N ASP A 145 -21.69 15.72 -0.76
CA ASP A 145 -22.84 14.84 -0.62
C ASP A 145 -22.43 13.52 0.06
N PRO A 146 -22.86 13.26 1.31
CA PRO A 146 -22.45 12.07 2.06
C PRO A 146 -22.95 10.76 1.46
N LYS A 147 -23.99 10.81 0.59
CA LYS A 147 -24.57 9.64 -0.09
C LYS A 147 -23.90 9.35 -1.42
N SER A 148 -23.10 10.28 -1.94
CA SER A 148 -22.36 10.13 -3.18
C SER A 148 -20.99 9.45 -2.96
N GLN A 149 -20.21 9.33 -4.04
CA GLN A 149 -18.83 8.87 -3.98
C GLN A 149 -17.83 9.99 -3.61
N GLN A 150 -18.27 11.25 -3.50
CA GLN A 150 -17.39 12.39 -3.21
C GLN A 150 -16.51 12.17 -1.96
N PRO A 151 -17.05 11.79 -0.78
CA PRO A 151 -16.21 11.58 0.41
C PRO A 151 -15.15 10.51 0.24
N ALA A 152 -15.48 9.41 -0.43
CA ALA A 152 -14.52 8.32 -0.66
C ALA A 152 -13.39 8.72 -1.62
N HIS A 153 -13.73 9.48 -2.68
CA HIS A 153 -12.75 9.98 -3.64
C HIS A 153 -11.88 11.10 -3.07
N LEU A 154 -12.40 11.97 -2.21
CA LEU A 154 -11.62 12.96 -1.49
C LEU A 154 -10.59 12.29 -0.57
N VAL A 155 -11.04 11.35 0.26
CA VAL A 155 -10.16 10.61 1.17
C VAL A 155 -9.09 9.83 0.41
N GLY A 156 -9.46 9.13 -0.68
CA GLY A 156 -8.51 8.41 -1.52
C GLY A 156 -7.47 9.34 -2.17
N TRP A 157 -7.87 10.54 -2.58
CA TRP A 157 -6.94 11.56 -3.08
C TRP A 157 -6.03 12.08 -1.97
N ALA A 158 -6.57 12.43 -0.80
CA ALA A 158 -5.79 12.89 0.34
C ALA A 158 -4.77 11.83 0.81
N ALA A 159 -5.11 10.55 0.72
CA ALA A 159 -4.18 9.48 1.01
C ALA A 159 -3.08 9.34 -0.07
N ASN A 160 -3.44 9.43 -1.35
CA ASN A 160 -2.48 9.37 -2.45
C ASN A 160 -1.54 10.59 -2.50
N THR A 161 -1.93 11.72 -1.92
CA THR A 161 -1.06 12.90 -1.76
C THR A 161 -0.24 12.87 -0.47
N GLY A 162 -0.36 11.82 0.35
CA GLY A 162 0.35 11.69 1.62
C GLY A 162 -0.19 12.55 2.75
N LEU A 163 -1.38 13.16 2.59
CA LEU A 163 -2.00 14.00 3.62
C LEU A 163 -2.63 13.14 4.72
N LEU A 164 -3.40 12.11 4.34
CA LEU A 164 -4.10 11.22 5.26
C LEU A 164 -3.63 9.76 5.13
N CYS A 165 -3.73 9.03 6.21
CA CYS A 165 -3.75 7.56 6.20
C CYS A 165 -4.88 7.06 7.12
N ARG A 166 -5.07 5.74 7.16
CA ARG A 166 -6.01 5.13 8.11
C ARG A 166 -5.42 5.20 9.51
N GLY A 167 -6.20 5.69 10.44
CA GLY A 167 -5.96 5.57 11.87
C GLY A 167 -6.44 4.22 12.43
N PRO A 168 -6.52 4.08 13.78
CA PRO A 168 -7.10 2.91 14.41
C PRO A 168 -8.59 2.80 14.08
N ASP A 169 -9.06 1.57 13.85
CA ASP A 169 -10.50 1.35 13.69
C ASP A 169 -11.22 1.53 15.04
N LEU A 170 -12.43 2.03 14.98
CA LEU A 170 -13.37 2.05 16.10
C LEU A 170 -14.08 0.68 16.23
N ALA A 171 -15.04 0.60 17.12
CA ALA A 171 -15.88 -0.59 17.29
C ALA A 171 -16.51 -1.01 15.95
N LYS A 172 -16.65 -2.33 15.73
CA LYS A 172 -17.19 -2.91 14.49
C LYS A 172 -16.38 -2.60 13.23
N ASP A 173 -15.05 -2.45 13.38
CA ASP A 173 -14.13 -2.17 12.29
C ASP A 173 -14.44 -0.85 11.54
N GLU A 174 -15.09 0.13 12.21
CA GLU A 174 -15.35 1.44 11.62
C GLU A 174 -14.04 2.20 11.39
N PRO A 175 -13.75 2.61 10.14
CA PRO A 175 -12.47 3.21 9.81
C PRO A 175 -12.35 4.65 10.27
N THR A 176 -11.16 5.01 10.77
CA THR A 176 -10.77 6.40 10.98
C THR A 176 -9.65 6.84 10.04
N TYR A 177 -9.44 8.16 9.99
CA TYR A 177 -8.41 8.83 9.18
C TYR A 177 -7.66 9.80 10.06
N VAL A 178 -6.34 9.87 9.84
CA VAL A 178 -5.40 10.71 10.62
C VAL A 178 -4.44 11.42 9.67
N LEU A 179 -3.89 12.54 10.09
CA LEU A 179 -2.80 13.20 9.37
C LEU A 179 -1.54 12.33 9.41
N VAL A 180 -0.95 12.09 8.26
CA VAL A 180 0.28 11.28 8.15
C VAL A 180 1.39 11.89 8.98
N ARG A 181 1.58 13.23 8.94
CA ARG A 181 2.64 13.92 9.67
C ARG A 181 2.55 13.77 11.19
N GLU A 182 1.33 13.59 11.72
CA GLU A 182 1.09 13.40 13.16
C GLU A 182 1.11 11.92 13.56
N TRP A 183 0.88 11.05 12.57
CA TRP A 183 0.74 9.63 12.83
C TRP A 183 2.02 8.84 12.64
N LEU A 184 2.81 9.17 11.63
CA LEU A 184 4.04 8.46 11.28
C LEU A 184 5.27 9.36 11.51
N ARG A 185 6.39 8.73 11.86
CA ARG A 185 7.67 9.43 11.91
C ARG A 185 8.06 9.89 10.51
N PRO A 186 8.70 11.04 10.36
CA PRO A 186 9.26 11.50 9.09
C PRO A 186 10.14 10.41 8.46
N GLN A 187 10.00 10.20 7.17
CA GLN A 187 10.75 9.20 6.43
C GLN A 187 11.52 9.88 5.29
N ARG A 188 12.67 9.27 4.93
CA ARG A 188 13.42 9.73 3.77
C ARG A 188 12.61 9.52 2.49
N ALA A 189 12.45 10.55 1.70
CA ALA A 189 11.94 10.42 0.34
C ALA A 189 13.00 9.73 -0.54
N LEU A 190 12.56 8.83 -1.42
CA LEU A 190 13.38 8.23 -2.45
C LEU A 190 13.12 8.92 -3.78
N GLY A 191 14.15 9.04 -4.63
CA GLY A 191 13.97 9.37 -6.03
C GLY A 191 13.20 8.29 -6.77
N GLU A 192 12.58 8.63 -7.92
CA GLU A 192 11.74 7.68 -8.67
C GLU A 192 12.50 6.41 -9.04
N ASP A 193 13.73 6.55 -9.57
CA ASP A 193 14.53 5.41 -10.00
C ASP A 193 14.92 4.50 -8.81
N GLU A 194 15.32 5.09 -7.67
CA GLU A 194 15.63 4.36 -6.44
C GLU A 194 14.39 3.63 -5.91
N ALA A 195 13.22 4.28 -5.96
CA ALA A 195 11.97 3.69 -5.51
C ALA A 195 11.49 2.55 -6.44
N LEU A 196 11.66 2.69 -7.76
CA LEU A 196 11.36 1.64 -8.73
C LEU A 196 12.27 0.43 -8.56
N ALA A 197 13.58 0.63 -8.39
CA ALA A 197 14.54 -0.44 -8.10
C ALA A 197 14.17 -1.17 -6.81
N ARG A 198 13.88 -0.42 -5.74
CA ARG A 198 13.45 -0.97 -4.45
C ARG A 198 12.13 -1.73 -4.55
N LEU A 199 11.17 -1.23 -5.33
CA LEU A 199 9.91 -1.91 -5.55
C LEU A 199 10.12 -3.25 -6.27
N ALA A 200 10.93 -3.26 -7.31
CA ALA A 200 11.24 -4.47 -8.09
C ALA A 200 11.93 -5.54 -7.22
N GLU A 201 12.95 -5.14 -6.45
CA GLU A 201 13.65 -6.04 -5.54
C GLU A 201 12.69 -6.64 -4.50
N ARG A 202 11.95 -5.77 -3.82
CA ARG A 202 11.01 -6.19 -2.75
C ARG A 202 9.87 -7.05 -3.31
N TYR A 203 9.43 -6.74 -4.54
CA TYR A 203 8.43 -7.55 -5.22
C TYR A 203 8.96 -8.95 -5.55
N LEU A 204 10.14 -9.08 -6.13
CA LEU A 204 10.74 -10.38 -6.43
C LEU A 204 10.97 -11.20 -5.16
N ARG A 205 11.43 -10.57 -4.08
CA ARG A 205 11.64 -11.22 -2.78
C ARG A 205 10.36 -11.83 -2.21
N GLY A 206 9.22 -11.16 -2.40
CA GLY A 206 7.92 -11.58 -1.86
C GLY A 206 7.01 -12.33 -2.83
N HIS A 207 7.32 -12.32 -4.15
CA HIS A 207 6.41 -12.84 -5.17
C HIS A 207 7.12 -13.64 -6.28
N GLY A 208 8.45 -13.65 -6.28
CA GLY A 208 9.24 -14.34 -7.30
C GLY A 208 9.04 -15.87 -7.30
N PRO A 209 9.34 -16.50 -8.45
CA PRO A 209 9.78 -15.93 -9.72
C PRO A 209 8.67 -15.14 -10.42
N ALA A 210 9.02 -14.02 -11.07
CA ALA A 210 8.04 -13.12 -11.67
C ALA A 210 8.60 -12.36 -12.89
N SER A 211 7.70 -11.89 -13.74
CA SER A 211 8.00 -11.06 -14.92
C SER A 211 7.73 -9.56 -14.65
N ALA A 212 8.10 -8.72 -15.63
CA ALA A 212 7.74 -7.31 -15.60
C ALA A 212 6.21 -7.11 -15.69
N ASP A 213 5.52 -7.97 -16.44
CA ASP A 213 4.07 -7.93 -16.55
C ASP A 213 3.39 -8.28 -15.21
N ASP A 214 3.93 -9.26 -14.47
CA ASP A 214 3.46 -9.60 -13.12
C ASP A 214 3.63 -8.39 -12.17
N LEU A 215 4.80 -7.74 -12.17
CA LEU A 215 5.05 -6.55 -11.36
C LEU A 215 4.14 -5.38 -11.72
N ALA A 216 3.94 -5.13 -13.03
CA ALA A 216 3.04 -4.08 -13.51
C ALA A 216 1.58 -4.34 -13.08
N MET A 217 1.11 -5.58 -13.27
CA MET A 217 -0.23 -6.00 -12.88
C MET A 217 -0.44 -5.88 -11.36
N TRP A 218 0.54 -6.31 -10.57
CA TRP A 218 0.45 -6.27 -9.12
C TRP A 218 0.54 -4.84 -8.56
N SER A 219 1.47 -4.02 -9.05
CA SER A 219 1.64 -2.64 -8.58
C SER A 219 0.58 -1.69 -9.13
N GLY A 220 0.10 -1.95 -10.36
CA GLY A 220 -0.78 -1.07 -11.13
C GLY A 220 -0.04 0.07 -11.83
N LEU A 221 1.30 0.06 -11.81
CA LEU A 221 2.16 0.97 -12.56
C LEU A 221 2.22 0.61 -14.05
N PRO A 222 2.58 1.54 -14.93
CA PRO A 222 2.86 1.24 -16.33
C PRO A 222 3.95 0.18 -16.49
N ILE A 223 3.83 -0.67 -17.49
CA ILE A 223 4.81 -1.71 -17.81
C ILE A 223 6.23 -1.13 -18.03
N THR A 224 6.33 0.08 -18.55
CA THR A 224 7.61 0.78 -18.73
C THR A 224 8.33 1.02 -17.42
N GLN A 225 7.61 1.42 -16.37
CA GLN A 225 8.17 1.61 -15.01
C GLN A 225 8.52 0.27 -14.36
N ALA A 226 7.70 -0.77 -14.53
CA ALA A 226 8.02 -2.10 -14.04
C ALA A 226 9.31 -2.66 -14.67
N ARG A 227 9.47 -2.47 -15.99
CA ARG A 227 10.71 -2.84 -16.71
C ARG A 227 11.91 -2.02 -16.24
N ALA A 228 11.76 -0.72 -16.04
CA ALA A 228 12.82 0.14 -15.52
C ALA A 228 13.29 -0.32 -14.13
N GLY A 229 12.35 -0.61 -13.22
CA GLY A 229 12.67 -1.14 -11.89
C GLY A 229 13.42 -2.47 -11.94
N LEU A 230 13.00 -3.43 -12.77
CA LEU A 230 13.71 -4.71 -12.93
C LEU A 230 15.08 -4.53 -13.59
N ALA A 231 15.18 -3.66 -14.58
CA ALA A 231 16.48 -3.37 -15.22
C ALA A 231 17.49 -2.76 -14.24
N ALA A 232 17.02 -1.88 -13.33
CA ALA A 232 17.87 -1.25 -12.31
C ALA A 232 18.48 -2.22 -11.29
N ILE A 233 17.95 -3.45 -11.19
CA ILE A 233 18.46 -4.51 -10.32
C ILE A 233 18.94 -5.74 -11.11
N GLY A 234 19.20 -5.57 -12.40
CA GLY A 234 19.54 -6.68 -13.31
C GLY A 234 20.78 -7.47 -12.90
N ASP A 235 21.75 -6.82 -12.28
CA ASP A 235 22.98 -7.42 -11.72
C ASP A 235 22.73 -8.33 -10.50
N ARG A 236 21.55 -8.22 -9.89
CA ARG A 236 21.10 -9.01 -8.73
C ARG A 236 20.00 -10.01 -9.07
N THR A 237 19.77 -10.26 -10.35
CA THR A 237 18.71 -11.15 -10.81
C THR A 237 19.22 -12.18 -11.79
N GLU A 238 18.57 -13.34 -11.80
CA GLU A 238 18.81 -14.40 -12.78
C GLU A 238 17.55 -14.62 -13.62
N ALA A 239 17.76 -14.81 -14.93
CA ALA A 239 16.67 -15.20 -15.83
C ALA A 239 16.32 -16.68 -15.61
N VAL A 240 15.03 -16.95 -15.46
CA VAL A 240 14.51 -18.31 -15.30
C VAL A 240 13.29 -18.49 -16.21
N GLU A 241 12.95 -19.75 -16.47
CA GLU A 241 11.65 -20.09 -17.02
C GLU A 241 10.72 -20.55 -15.87
N ALA A 242 9.58 -19.91 -15.72
CA ALA A 242 8.59 -20.19 -14.70
C ALA A 242 7.27 -20.58 -15.35
N ALA A 243 6.86 -21.84 -15.20
CA ALA A 243 5.64 -22.39 -15.79
C ALA A 243 5.53 -22.17 -17.31
N GLY A 244 6.65 -22.28 -18.04
CA GLY A 244 6.71 -22.11 -19.50
C GLY A 244 6.80 -20.66 -19.98
N ALA A 245 6.98 -19.68 -19.07
CA ALA A 245 7.12 -18.28 -19.42
C ALA A 245 8.43 -17.66 -18.86
N PRO A 246 9.03 -16.66 -19.55
CA PRO A 246 10.18 -15.93 -19.04
C PRO A 246 9.87 -15.21 -17.74
N ALA A 247 10.75 -15.35 -16.77
CA ALA A 247 10.67 -14.69 -15.47
C ALA A 247 12.08 -14.41 -14.92
N VAL A 248 12.16 -13.69 -13.82
CA VAL A 248 13.41 -13.46 -13.09
C VAL A 248 13.24 -13.80 -11.61
N VAL A 249 14.34 -14.17 -10.96
CA VAL A 249 14.47 -14.35 -9.52
C VAL A 249 15.63 -13.50 -9.02
N LEU A 250 15.64 -13.17 -7.73
CA LEU A 250 16.85 -12.63 -7.09
C LEU A 250 17.93 -13.71 -7.02
N THR A 251 19.21 -13.33 -7.14
CA THR A 251 20.33 -14.22 -6.90
C THR A 251 20.30 -14.78 -5.46
N GLU A 252 20.96 -15.88 -5.19
CA GLU A 252 20.90 -16.58 -3.88
C GLU A 252 21.29 -15.67 -2.71
N ASP A 253 22.27 -14.79 -2.90
CA ASP A 253 22.73 -13.84 -1.87
C ASP A 253 21.65 -12.81 -1.47
N ASP A 254 20.67 -12.58 -2.34
CA ASP A 254 19.55 -11.64 -2.12
C ASP A 254 18.23 -12.33 -1.73
N GLN A 255 18.21 -13.67 -1.66
CA GLN A 255 17.01 -14.39 -1.24
C GLN A 255 16.84 -14.35 0.29
N PRO A 256 15.59 -14.27 0.81
CA PRO A 256 15.35 -14.38 2.24
C PRO A 256 15.82 -15.76 2.72
N ALA A 257 16.52 -15.80 3.84
CA ALA A 257 16.87 -17.06 4.49
C ALA A 257 15.61 -17.92 4.69
N ALA A 258 15.76 -19.21 4.43
CA ALA A 258 14.66 -20.18 4.47
C ALA A 258 14.05 -20.34 5.87
#